data_a3ffacb473582b72bb6fb9611a70fa27
#
_entry.id   a3ffacb473582b72bb6fb9611a70fa27
#
_cell.length_a   1.000
_cell.length_b   1.000
_cell.length_c   1.000
_cell.angle_alpha   90.00
_cell.angle_beta   90.00
_cell.angle_gamma   90.00
#
_symmetry.space_group_name_H-M   'P 1'
#
loop_
_entity.id
_entity.type
_entity.pdbx_description
1 polymer ?
#
loop_
_entity_poly.entity_id
_entity_poly.type
_entity_poly.pdbx_seq_one_letter_code
_entity_poly.pdbx_strand_id
1 'polypeptide(L)'
;MNGISKAVESNQTGVHKDLEGLVLRYLDSEFRRPIADHTRIAFEAAEAFVHKFQAPIVLDSGCGTGLSTLNLAKRFPENPVIGVDKSEVRLSKADARAANGEPLPNNIFYVRAELLDFWKLAADAKWNICFHALFYPNPWPKQSGLRYRFHGSPIFPTLIRLSPELEMRTNWKIYADEFRFALELASKHLNWEAKISEETFVPSEPISAFEKKFKESRHELYKVRLLRG
;
A
#
# COMPACT_ATOMS: atom_id res chain seq x y z
N MET A 1 8.40 9.86 -26.25
CA MET A 1 8.99 8.51 -26.18
C MET A 1 8.77 8.00 -24.78
N ASN A 2 7.84 7.06 -24.57
CA ASN A 2 7.69 6.40 -23.27
C ASN A 2 8.91 5.51 -23.05
N GLY A 3 9.82 5.93 -22.18
CA GLY A 3 11.02 5.15 -21.87
C GLY A 3 10.65 3.80 -21.28
N ILE A 4 11.19 2.70 -21.85
CA ILE A 4 11.05 1.36 -21.32
C ILE A 4 11.58 1.35 -19.87
N SER A 5 10.78 0.85 -18.94
CA SER A 5 11.21 0.69 -17.54
C SER A 5 12.22 -0.45 -17.46
N LYS A 6 13.33 -0.25 -16.73
CA LYS A 6 14.26 -1.34 -16.45
C LYS A 6 13.65 -2.30 -15.41
N ALA A 7 13.92 -3.58 -15.57
CA ALA A 7 13.61 -4.57 -14.54
C ALA A 7 14.35 -4.25 -13.22
N VAL A 8 13.81 -4.73 -12.11
CA VAL A 8 14.48 -4.58 -10.81
C VAL A 8 15.67 -5.53 -10.78
N GLU A 9 16.88 -4.98 -10.71
CA GLU A 9 18.13 -5.73 -10.59
C GLU A 9 18.50 -5.91 -9.13
N SER A 10 18.87 -7.14 -8.74
CA SER A 10 19.26 -7.49 -7.39
C SER A 10 20.27 -8.63 -7.41
N ASN A 11 21.17 -8.65 -6.42
CA ASN A 11 22.01 -9.80 -6.13
C ASN A 11 21.36 -10.79 -5.13
N GLN A 12 20.13 -10.53 -4.74
CA GLN A 12 19.34 -11.43 -3.91
C GLN A 12 18.63 -12.46 -4.81
N THR A 13 18.69 -13.72 -4.43
CA THR A 13 18.19 -14.86 -5.25
C THR A 13 16.89 -15.48 -4.71
N GLY A 14 16.39 -15.01 -3.57
CA GLY A 14 15.17 -15.51 -2.92
C GLY A 14 14.82 -14.71 -1.69
N VAL A 15 13.99 -15.27 -0.81
CA VAL A 15 13.62 -14.66 0.48
C VAL A 15 14.87 -14.38 1.31
N HIS A 16 14.95 -13.17 1.88
CA HIS A 16 16.11 -12.75 2.66
C HIS A 16 16.25 -13.60 3.93
N LYS A 17 17.46 -14.09 4.21
CA LYS A 17 17.75 -14.98 5.35
C LYS A 17 17.34 -14.43 6.72
N ASP A 18 17.39 -13.10 6.90
CA ASP A 18 17.08 -12.44 8.17
C ASP A 18 15.60 -12.03 8.27
N LEU A 19 14.77 -12.29 7.26
CA LEU A 19 13.38 -11.81 7.22
C LEU A 19 12.54 -12.42 8.34
N GLU A 20 12.62 -13.73 8.54
CA GLU A 20 11.86 -14.44 9.58
C GLU A 20 12.11 -13.84 10.97
N GLY A 21 13.37 -13.72 11.36
CA GLY A 21 13.75 -13.16 12.66
C GLY A 21 13.33 -11.70 12.85
N LEU A 22 13.31 -10.90 11.76
CA LEU A 22 12.81 -9.53 11.79
C LEU A 22 11.31 -9.48 11.99
N VAL A 23 10.55 -10.26 11.21
CA VAL A 23 9.09 -10.29 11.27
C VAL A 23 8.63 -10.70 12.67
N LEU A 24 9.13 -11.84 13.19
CA LEU A 24 8.76 -12.32 14.52
C LEU A 24 9.07 -11.31 15.61
N ARG A 25 10.28 -10.72 15.60
CA ARG A 25 10.64 -9.68 16.57
C ARG A 25 9.70 -8.46 16.50
N TYR A 26 9.30 -8.02 15.31
CA TYR A 26 8.43 -6.86 15.18
C TYR A 26 6.98 -7.15 15.54
N LEU A 27 6.49 -8.39 15.36
CA LEU A 27 5.16 -8.80 15.82
C LEU A 27 5.00 -8.68 17.33
N ASP A 28 6.09 -8.88 18.09
CA ASP A 28 6.14 -8.80 19.56
C ASP A 28 6.60 -7.42 20.07
N SER A 29 6.77 -6.44 19.21
CA SER A 29 7.23 -5.11 19.58
C SER A 29 6.28 -4.01 19.15
N GLU A 30 6.25 -2.92 19.93
CA GLU A 30 5.50 -1.72 19.58
C GLU A 30 6.34 -0.81 18.65
N PHE A 31 5.72 -0.30 17.59
CA PHE A 31 6.33 0.72 16.75
C PHE A 31 6.22 2.10 17.39
N ARG A 32 7.35 2.61 17.93
CA ARG A 32 7.44 3.87 18.70
C ARG A 32 8.15 4.98 17.93
N ARG A 33 7.64 5.36 16.78
CA ARG A 33 8.14 6.53 16.07
C ARG A 33 7.27 7.74 16.41
N PRO A 34 7.86 8.93 16.72
CA PRO A 34 7.10 10.17 16.82
C PRO A 34 6.40 10.47 15.50
N ILE A 35 5.15 10.92 15.60
CA ILE A 35 4.34 11.30 14.43
C ILE A 35 4.64 12.76 14.10
N ALA A 36 4.94 13.03 12.83
CA ALA A 36 5.18 14.38 12.36
C ALA A 36 3.89 15.22 12.37
N ASP A 37 3.97 16.47 12.84
CA ASP A 37 2.79 17.36 13.00
C ASP A 37 2.02 17.57 11.69
N HIS A 38 2.73 17.73 10.56
CA HIS A 38 2.08 17.88 9.28
C HIS A 38 1.26 16.65 8.87
N THR A 39 1.71 15.43 9.26
CA THR A 39 0.93 14.20 9.03
C THR A 39 -0.30 14.15 9.92
N ARG A 40 -0.19 14.61 11.17
CA ARG A 40 -1.33 14.68 12.10
C ARG A 40 -2.42 15.62 11.56
N ILE A 41 -2.06 16.83 11.14
CA ILE A 41 -3.00 17.79 10.54
C ILE A 41 -3.66 17.21 9.28
N ALA A 42 -2.88 16.56 8.42
CA ALA A 42 -3.40 15.95 7.21
C ALA A 42 -4.34 14.76 7.51
N PHE A 43 -4.05 13.99 8.58
CA PHE A 43 -4.89 12.92 9.04
C PHE A 43 -6.24 13.43 9.57
N GLU A 44 -6.25 14.49 10.39
CA GLU A 44 -7.47 15.12 10.92
C GLU A 44 -8.41 15.57 9.77
N ALA A 45 -7.84 16.12 8.71
CA ALA A 45 -8.63 16.49 7.52
C ALA A 45 -9.21 15.25 6.81
N ALA A 46 -8.47 14.16 6.72
CA ALA A 46 -8.96 12.90 6.16
C ALA A 46 -10.04 12.28 7.06
N GLU A 47 -9.88 12.34 8.38
CA GLU A 47 -10.86 11.86 9.35
C GLU A 47 -12.17 12.62 9.24
N ALA A 48 -12.12 13.95 9.15
CA ALA A 48 -13.31 14.79 8.91
C ALA A 48 -13.99 14.46 7.56
N PHE A 49 -13.23 14.02 6.56
CA PHE A 49 -13.81 13.56 5.30
C PHE A 49 -14.50 12.21 5.45
N VAL A 50 -13.88 11.20 6.06
CA VAL A 50 -14.46 9.85 6.19
C VAL A 50 -15.72 9.85 7.06
N HIS A 51 -15.81 10.74 8.05
CA HIS A 51 -17.00 10.89 8.89
C HIS A 51 -18.27 11.35 8.13
N LYS A 52 -18.14 11.82 6.88
CA LYS A 52 -19.29 12.13 6.02
C LYS A 52 -19.95 10.87 5.43
N PHE A 53 -19.30 9.73 5.56
CA PHE A 53 -19.75 8.45 5.02
C PHE A 53 -20.11 7.49 6.16
N GLN A 54 -21.17 6.69 5.93
CA GLN A 54 -21.53 5.59 6.85
C GLN A 54 -21.05 4.24 6.32
N ALA A 55 -19.91 4.23 5.64
CA ALA A 55 -19.36 3.06 4.98
C ALA A 55 -17.90 2.85 5.38
N PRO A 56 -17.41 1.61 5.33
CA PRO A 56 -16.00 1.30 5.58
C PRO A 56 -15.06 2.01 4.60
N ILE A 57 -13.85 2.27 5.03
CA ILE A 57 -12.83 3.03 4.29
C ILE A 57 -12.08 2.10 3.32
N VAL A 58 -11.77 2.61 2.13
CA VAL A 58 -10.78 2.04 1.22
C VAL A 58 -9.50 2.89 1.31
N LEU A 59 -8.39 2.27 1.67
CA LEU A 59 -7.11 2.95 1.83
C LEU A 59 -6.15 2.59 0.70
N ASP A 60 -5.68 3.61 -0.05
CA ASP A 60 -4.68 3.50 -1.12
C ASP A 60 -3.35 4.08 -0.65
N SER A 61 -2.47 3.22 -0.20
CA SER A 61 -1.18 3.57 0.40
C SER A 61 -0.08 3.70 -0.64
N GLY A 62 0.50 4.91 -0.75
CA GLY A 62 1.47 5.23 -1.78
C GLY A 62 0.81 5.48 -3.13
N CYS A 63 -0.33 6.17 -3.15
CA CYS A 63 -1.18 6.39 -4.32
C CYS A 63 -0.50 7.12 -5.49
N GLY A 64 0.67 7.70 -5.25
CA GLY A 64 1.47 8.40 -6.27
C GLY A 64 0.70 9.54 -6.93
N THR A 65 0.39 9.38 -8.21
CA THR A 65 -0.36 10.37 -8.99
C THR A 65 -1.88 10.28 -8.80
N GLY A 66 -2.37 9.46 -7.86
CA GLY A 66 -3.78 9.29 -7.53
C GLY A 66 -4.61 8.49 -8.56
N LEU A 67 -3.99 7.88 -9.58
CA LEU A 67 -4.76 7.09 -10.56
C LEU A 67 -5.34 5.82 -9.95
N SER A 68 -4.62 5.16 -9.05
CA SER A 68 -5.12 4.00 -8.31
C SER A 68 -6.28 4.37 -7.40
N THR A 69 -6.20 5.49 -6.70
CA THR A 69 -7.28 6.01 -5.86
C THR A 69 -8.55 6.27 -6.68
N LEU A 70 -8.41 6.90 -7.86
CA LEU A 70 -9.53 7.13 -8.78
C LEU A 70 -10.19 5.82 -9.22
N ASN A 71 -9.38 4.82 -9.60
CA ASN A 71 -9.89 3.53 -10.03
C ASN A 71 -10.53 2.73 -8.88
N LEU A 72 -9.96 2.84 -7.66
CA LEU A 72 -10.58 2.27 -6.46
C LEU A 72 -11.91 2.95 -6.13
N ALA A 73 -12.01 4.27 -6.25
CA ALA A 73 -13.26 4.98 -5.99
C ALA A 73 -14.39 4.58 -6.95
N LYS A 74 -14.05 4.31 -8.21
CA LYS A 74 -15.01 3.74 -9.19
C LYS A 74 -15.44 2.31 -8.83
N ARG A 75 -14.51 1.52 -8.26
CA ARG A 75 -14.77 0.15 -7.82
C ARG A 75 -15.58 0.08 -6.52
N PHE A 76 -15.43 1.08 -5.66
CA PHE A 76 -16.06 1.17 -4.34
C PHE A 76 -16.87 2.49 -4.23
N PRO A 77 -17.95 2.65 -5.00
CA PRO A 77 -18.62 3.96 -5.14
C PRO A 77 -19.25 4.47 -3.84
N GLU A 78 -19.62 3.57 -2.93
CA GLU A 78 -20.26 3.92 -1.66
C GLU A 78 -19.26 4.15 -0.50
N ASN A 79 -17.99 3.82 -0.71
CA ASN A 79 -16.96 3.87 0.32
C ASN A 79 -16.09 5.13 0.17
N PRO A 80 -15.72 5.81 1.26
CA PRO A 80 -14.68 6.83 1.19
C PRO A 80 -13.33 6.19 0.82
N VAL A 81 -12.67 6.73 -0.19
CA VAL A 81 -11.37 6.26 -0.69
C VAL A 81 -10.30 7.27 -0.38
N ILE A 82 -9.34 6.89 0.46
CA ILE A 82 -8.26 7.75 0.93
C ILE A 82 -6.98 7.37 0.22
N GLY A 83 -6.49 8.26 -0.64
CA GLY A 83 -5.19 8.12 -1.30
C GLY A 83 -4.10 8.87 -0.56
N VAL A 84 -3.08 8.15 -0.06
CA VAL A 84 -1.98 8.73 0.71
C VAL A 84 -0.68 8.65 -0.06
N ASP A 85 0.01 9.76 -0.24
CA ASP A 85 1.41 9.81 -0.74
C ASP A 85 2.16 10.96 -0.09
N LYS A 86 3.47 10.82 0.09
CA LYS A 86 4.30 11.88 0.68
C LYS A 86 4.70 12.97 -0.31
N SER A 87 4.61 12.68 -1.58
CA SER A 87 5.11 13.54 -2.66
C SER A 87 4.03 14.51 -3.14
N GLU A 88 4.19 15.79 -2.80
CA GLU A 88 3.36 16.88 -3.30
C GLU A 88 3.32 16.92 -4.84
N VAL A 89 4.49 16.78 -5.47
CA VAL A 89 4.62 16.76 -6.94
C VAL A 89 3.84 15.64 -7.60
N ARG A 90 3.65 14.49 -6.91
CA ARG A 90 2.84 13.42 -7.44
C ARG A 90 1.35 13.69 -7.23
N LEU A 91 0.96 14.16 -6.06
CA LEU A 91 -0.44 14.46 -5.73
C LEU A 91 -0.98 15.63 -6.56
N SER A 92 -0.17 16.65 -6.88
CA SER A 92 -0.60 17.74 -7.77
C SER A 92 -1.04 17.29 -9.17
N LYS A 93 -0.64 16.09 -9.61
CA LYS A 93 -1.14 15.48 -10.86
C LYS A 93 -2.57 14.96 -10.74
N ALA A 94 -3.01 14.61 -9.53
CA ALA A 94 -4.41 14.28 -9.26
C ALA A 94 -5.28 15.54 -9.33
N ASP A 95 -4.81 16.64 -8.73
CA ASP A 95 -5.46 17.94 -8.77
C ASP A 95 -5.56 18.49 -10.21
N ALA A 96 -4.49 18.33 -11.00
CA ALA A 96 -4.47 18.74 -12.40
C ALA A 96 -5.50 17.98 -13.26
N ARG A 97 -5.78 16.68 -12.97
CA ARG A 97 -6.86 15.95 -13.67
C ARG A 97 -8.23 16.54 -13.36
N ALA A 98 -8.49 16.86 -12.09
CA ALA A 98 -9.72 17.54 -11.69
C ALA A 98 -9.88 18.90 -12.40
N ALA A 99 -8.81 19.69 -12.46
CA ALA A 99 -8.79 20.98 -13.13
C ALA A 99 -9.00 20.89 -14.66
N ASN A 100 -8.60 19.78 -15.29
CA ASN A 100 -8.83 19.50 -16.72
C ASN A 100 -10.23 18.95 -17.03
N GLY A 101 -11.15 18.98 -16.06
CA GLY A 101 -12.56 18.60 -16.26
C GLY A 101 -12.81 17.09 -16.24
N GLU A 102 -11.86 16.27 -15.82
CA GLU A 102 -12.15 14.87 -15.51
C GLU A 102 -13.07 14.81 -14.29
N PRO A 103 -14.30 14.24 -14.40
CA PRO A 103 -15.20 14.16 -13.25
C PRO A 103 -14.58 13.23 -12.20
N LEU A 104 -14.23 13.82 -11.04
CA LEU A 104 -13.78 13.02 -9.91
C LEU A 104 -14.99 12.53 -9.11
N PRO A 105 -14.99 11.26 -8.70
CA PRO A 105 -15.96 10.77 -7.72
C PRO A 105 -15.89 11.59 -6.42
N ASN A 106 -17.04 11.84 -5.80
CA ASN A 106 -17.13 12.63 -4.56
C ASN A 106 -16.63 11.89 -3.31
N ASN A 107 -16.32 10.61 -3.45
CA ASN A 107 -15.84 9.74 -2.39
C ASN A 107 -14.30 9.64 -2.30
N ILE A 108 -13.57 10.54 -2.98
CA ILE A 108 -12.09 10.57 -2.96
C ILE A 108 -11.57 11.68 -2.04
N PHE A 109 -10.52 11.36 -1.28
CA PHE A 109 -9.71 12.34 -0.58
C PHE A 109 -8.23 12.01 -0.69
N TYR A 110 -7.42 12.96 -1.17
CA TYR A 110 -5.98 12.81 -1.27
C TYR A 110 -5.27 13.43 -0.07
N VAL A 111 -4.31 12.71 0.49
CA VAL A 111 -3.58 13.10 1.70
C VAL A 111 -2.08 13.13 1.43
N ARG A 112 -1.45 14.27 1.68
CA ARG A 112 0.00 14.36 1.73
C ARG A 112 0.50 14.01 3.11
N ALA A 113 1.05 12.79 3.27
CA ALA A 113 1.52 12.30 4.57
C ALA A 113 2.62 11.24 4.42
N GLU A 114 3.43 11.06 5.46
CA GLU A 114 4.31 9.90 5.60
C GLU A 114 3.47 8.66 5.96
N LEU A 115 3.58 7.59 5.16
CA LEU A 115 2.74 6.40 5.30
C LEU A 115 2.84 5.75 6.68
N LEU A 116 4.03 5.66 7.25
CA LEU A 116 4.24 5.01 8.54
C LEU A 116 3.47 5.72 9.66
N ASP A 117 3.51 7.06 9.64
CA ASP A 117 2.82 7.90 10.60
C ASP A 117 1.30 7.84 10.38
N PHE A 118 0.87 7.87 9.10
CA PHE A 118 -0.55 7.79 8.74
C PHE A 118 -1.18 6.46 9.17
N TRP A 119 -0.48 5.34 8.92
CA TRP A 119 -0.96 4.02 9.34
C TRP A 119 -1.08 3.90 10.86
N LYS A 120 -0.14 4.49 11.59
CA LYS A 120 -0.23 4.52 13.05
C LYS A 120 -1.45 5.31 13.52
N LEU A 121 -1.68 6.50 12.96
CA LEU A 121 -2.86 7.32 13.28
C LEU A 121 -4.17 6.61 12.93
N ALA A 122 -4.26 5.96 11.76
CA ALA A 122 -5.44 5.19 11.37
C ALA A 122 -5.71 4.01 12.31
N ALA A 123 -4.66 3.34 12.79
CA ALA A 123 -4.77 2.26 13.77
C ALA A 123 -5.21 2.79 15.15
N ASP A 124 -4.62 3.89 15.61
CA ASP A 124 -4.94 4.52 16.90
C ASP A 124 -6.40 5.04 16.91
N ALA A 125 -6.86 5.62 15.78
CA ALA A 125 -8.25 6.05 15.56
C ALA A 125 -9.22 4.90 15.27
N LYS A 126 -8.73 3.66 15.17
CA LYS A 126 -9.54 2.46 14.89
C LYS A 126 -10.38 2.59 13.62
N TRP A 127 -9.80 3.13 12.56
CA TRP A 127 -10.50 3.25 11.29
C TRP A 127 -11.04 1.91 10.80
N ASN A 128 -12.31 1.89 10.42
CA ASN A 128 -12.95 0.73 9.79
C ASN A 128 -12.55 0.65 8.32
N ILE A 129 -11.39 0.04 8.03
CA ILE A 129 -10.86 -0.12 6.68
C ILE A 129 -11.26 -1.49 6.16
N CYS A 130 -12.07 -1.56 5.09
CA CYS A 130 -12.47 -2.83 4.47
C CYS A 130 -11.48 -3.32 3.42
N PHE A 131 -10.76 -2.42 2.74
CA PHE A 131 -9.78 -2.76 1.73
C PHE A 131 -8.56 -1.85 1.83
N HIS A 132 -7.37 -2.45 1.87
CA HIS A 132 -6.10 -1.73 1.89
C HIS A 132 -5.26 -2.09 0.66
N ALA A 133 -5.01 -1.11 -0.18
CA ALA A 133 -4.16 -1.23 -1.36
C ALA A 133 -2.74 -0.76 -1.07
N LEU A 134 -1.74 -1.55 -1.45
CA LEU A 134 -0.32 -1.22 -1.41
C LEU A 134 0.31 -1.55 -2.77
N PHE A 135 0.18 -0.64 -3.73
CA PHE A 135 0.55 -0.90 -5.12
C PHE A 135 1.95 -0.38 -5.46
N TYR A 136 2.81 -1.29 -5.90
CA TYR A 136 4.16 -1.00 -6.39
C TYR A 136 5.01 -0.20 -5.39
N PRO A 137 5.13 -0.68 -4.14
CA PRO A 137 6.02 -0.08 -3.16
C PRO A 137 7.47 -0.07 -3.67
N ASN A 138 8.29 0.87 -3.13
CA ASN A 138 9.69 0.93 -3.51
C ASN A 138 10.38 -0.41 -3.17
N PRO A 139 11.02 -1.09 -4.13
CA PRO A 139 11.52 -2.45 -3.95
C PRO A 139 12.75 -2.55 -3.04
N TRP A 140 13.58 -1.50 -2.94
CA TRP A 140 14.85 -1.55 -2.18
C TRP A 140 15.65 -2.82 -2.49
N PRO A 141 16.16 -3.02 -3.74
CA PRO A 141 16.58 -4.33 -4.24
C PRO A 141 17.89 -4.84 -3.66
N LYS A 142 18.66 -4.01 -2.97
CA LYS A 142 19.88 -4.45 -2.27
C LYS A 142 19.49 -5.25 -1.02
N GLN A 143 20.27 -6.28 -0.66
CA GLN A 143 20.05 -7.05 0.57
C GLN A 143 20.03 -6.16 1.81
N SER A 144 20.92 -5.17 1.91
CA SER A 144 20.92 -4.19 3.00
C SER A 144 19.66 -3.34 3.08
N GLY A 145 18.83 -3.35 2.04
CA GLY A 145 17.57 -2.64 1.96
C GLY A 145 16.37 -3.32 2.62
N LEU A 146 16.52 -4.52 3.17
CA LEU A 146 15.43 -5.30 3.76
C LEU A 146 14.58 -4.48 4.75
N ARG A 147 15.22 -3.72 5.64
CA ARG A 147 14.52 -2.91 6.67
C ARG A 147 13.73 -1.72 6.11
N TYR A 148 13.93 -1.37 4.85
CA TYR A 148 13.16 -0.33 4.15
C TYR A 148 11.96 -0.92 3.39
N ARG A 149 11.91 -2.25 3.17
CA ARG A 149 10.73 -2.94 2.65
C ARG A 149 9.69 -3.02 3.77
N PHE A 150 8.43 -2.84 3.47
CA PHE A 150 7.39 -2.78 4.52
C PHE A 150 7.32 -4.06 5.35
N HIS A 151 7.48 -5.23 4.74
CA HIS A 151 7.51 -6.52 5.44
C HIS A 151 8.77 -6.74 6.29
N GLY A 152 9.87 -6.03 6.02
CA GLY A 152 11.09 -6.03 6.83
C GLY A 152 11.19 -4.84 7.80
N SER A 153 10.14 -4.04 7.94
CA SER A 153 10.09 -2.83 8.74
C SER A 153 9.28 -3.03 10.03
N PRO A 154 9.61 -2.31 11.12
CA PRO A 154 8.87 -2.41 12.39
C PRO A 154 7.40 -1.93 12.29
N ILE A 155 6.98 -1.28 11.21
CA ILE A 155 5.59 -0.89 10.95
C ILE A 155 4.75 -2.05 10.41
N PHE A 156 5.35 -3.16 9.99
CA PHE A 156 4.66 -4.28 9.36
C PHE A 156 3.47 -4.81 10.19
N PRO A 157 3.57 -5.00 11.51
CA PRO A 157 2.44 -5.42 12.33
C PRO A 157 1.24 -4.47 12.29
N THR A 158 1.48 -3.16 12.21
CA THR A 158 0.43 -2.16 12.03
C THR A 158 -0.21 -2.29 10.65
N LEU A 159 0.62 -2.33 9.60
CA LEU A 159 0.16 -2.46 8.21
C LEU A 159 -0.85 -3.61 8.02
N ILE A 160 -0.51 -4.80 8.53
CA ILE A 160 -1.33 -6.00 8.32
C ILE A 160 -2.59 -6.06 9.21
N ARG A 161 -2.66 -5.22 10.25
CA ARG A 161 -3.83 -5.14 11.15
C ARG A 161 -4.85 -4.11 10.71
N LEU A 162 -4.48 -3.17 9.82
CA LEU A 162 -5.34 -2.06 9.40
C LEU A 162 -6.63 -2.51 8.70
N SER A 163 -6.59 -3.61 7.95
CA SER A 163 -7.74 -4.07 7.16
C SER A 163 -7.83 -5.59 7.16
N PRO A 164 -9.03 -6.18 7.09
CA PRO A 164 -9.20 -7.59 6.85
C PRO A 164 -8.77 -7.99 5.43
N GLU A 165 -8.84 -7.09 4.45
CA GLU A 165 -8.38 -7.33 3.08
C GLU A 165 -7.22 -6.39 2.72
N LEU A 166 -6.04 -6.97 2.46
CA LEU A 166 -4.85 -6.26 1.99
C LEU A 166 -4.42 -6.82 0.64
N GLU A 167 -4.23 -5.95 -0.35
CA GLU A 167 -3.70 -6.30 -1.66
C GLU A 167 -2.40 -5.53 -1.94
N MET A 168 -1.30 -6.26 -2.09
CA MET A 168 -0.01 -5.71 -2.52
C MET A 168 0.27 -6.13 -3.95
N ARG A 169 0.73 -5.20 -4.81
CA ARG A 169 1.20 -5.49 -6.17
C ARG A 169 2.65 -5.03 -6.35
N THR A 170 3.40 -5.79 -7.13
CA THR A 170 4.80 -5.47 -7.44
C THR A 170 5.21 -6.06 -8.79
N ASN A 171 6.29 -5.52 -9.37
CA ASN A 171 6.97 -6.07 -10.55
C ASN A 171 8.28 -6.78 -10.18
N TRP A 172 8.47 -7.12 -8.91
CA TRP A 172 9.68 -7.81 -8.44
C TRP A 172 9.30 -9.06 -7.63
N LYS A 173 9.59 -10.23 -8.20
CA LYS A 173 9.22 -11.54 -7.64
C LYS A 173 9.66 -11.71 -6.18
N ILE A 174 10.91 -11.34 -5.89
CA ILE A 174 11.44 -11.49 -4.51
C ILE A 174 10.62 -10.66 -3.50
N TYR A 175 10.15 -9.45 -3.88
CA TYR A 175 9.28 -8.67 -2.99
C TYR A 175 7.94 -9.39 -2.75
N ALA A 176 7.36 -10.00 -3.77
CA ALA A 176 6.13 -10.78 -3.64
C ALA A 176 6.34 -11.99 -2.71
N ASP A 177 7.39 -12.78 -2.96
CA ASP A 177 7.75 -13.94 -2.14
C ASP A 177 7.97 -13.58 -0.66
N GLU A 178 8.75 -12.52 -0.41
CA GLU A 178 9.02 -12.04 0.95
C GLU A 178 7.76 -11.52 1.64
N PHE A 179 6.93 -10.77 0.91
CA PHE A 179 5.70 -10.23 1.48
C PHE A 179 4.72 -11.35 1.84
N ARG A 180 4.53 -12.35 0.94
CA ARG A 180 3.73 -13.54 1.22
C ARG A 180 4.28 -14.32 2.42
N PHE A 181 5.58 -14.60 2.42
CA PHE A 181 6.23 -15.32 3.53
C PHE A 181 6.03 -14.60 4.88
N ALA A 182 6.19 -13.27 4.91
CA ALA A 182 5.97 -12.46 6.11
C ALA A 182 4.51 -12.50 6.58
N LEU A 183 3.52 -12.51 5.66
CA LEU A 183 2.11 -12.66 5.97
C LEU A 183 1.80 -14.04 6.56
N GLU A 184 2.36 -15.11 5.98
CA GLU A 184 2.20 -16.49 6.48
C GLU A 184 2.75 -16.63 7.91
N LEU A 185 3.95 -16.10 8.16
CA LEU A 185 4.55 -16.06 9.50
C LEU A 185 3.68 -15.28 10.50
N ALA A 186 3.22 -14.10 10.10
CA ALA A 186 2.39 -13.27 10.96
C ALA A 186 1.05 -13.93 11.27
N SER A 187 0.39 -14.54 10.28
CA SER A 187 -0.88 -15.24 10.47
C SER A 187 -0.74 -16.42 11.44
N LYS A 188 0.35 -17.18 11.30
CA LYS A 188 0.65 -18.29 12.23
C LYS A 188 0.94 -17.78 13.65
N HIS A 189 1.77 -16.75 13.79
CA HIS A 189 2.16 -16.18 15.10
C HIS A 189 0.97 -15.57 15.84
N LEU A 190 0.06 -14.92 15.11
CA LEU A 190 -1.12 -14.25 15.66
C LEU A 190 -2.37 -15.16 15.74
N ASN A 191 -2.24 -16.43 15.34
CA ASN A 191 -3.35 -17.40 15.27
C ASN A 191 -4.55 -16.86 14.45
N TRP A 192 -4.28 -16.22 13.30
CA TRP A 192 -5.31 -15.72 12.43
C TRP A 192 -5.84 -16.79 11.48
N GLU A 193 -7.14 -16.87 11.34
CA GLU A 193 -7.77 -17.51 10.19
C GLU A 193 -7.64 -16.58 8.99
N ALA A 194 -6.70 -16.88 8.11
CA ALA A 194 -6.39 -16.04 6.99
C ALA A 194 -6.13 -16.86 5.72
N LYS A 195 -6.63 -16.35 4.59
CA LYS A 195 -6.27 -16.84 3.26
C LYS A 195 -5.23 -15.91 2.67
N ILE A 196 -4.05 -16.46 2.38
CA ILE A 196 -2.97 -15.75 1.73
C ILE A 196 -2.79 -16.35 0.34
N SER A 197 -2.73 -15.51 -0.68
CA SER A 197 -2.50 -15.93 -2.07
C SER A 197 -1.45 -15.06 -2.74
N GLU A 198 -0.71 -15.66 -3.65
CA GLU A 198 0.20 -14.99 -4.57
C GLU A 198 -0.10 -15.46 -5.98
N GLU A 199 -0.15 -14.54 -6.92
CA GLU A 199 -0.33 -14.87 -8.34
C GLU A 199 0.47 -13.94 -9.25
N THR A 200 0.92 -14.48 -10.37
CA THR A 200 1.35 -13.69 -11.52
C THR A 200 0.11 -13.31 -12.32
N PHE A 201 0.00 -12.05 -12.74
CA PHE A 201 -1.18 -11.57 -13.44
C PHE A 201 -0.85 -10.60 -14.57
N VAL A 202 -1.76 -10.51 -15.52
CA VAL A 202 -1.74 -9.50 -16.59
C VAL A 202 -2.99 -8.63 -16.42
N PRO A 203 -2.85 -7.35 -16.08
CA PRO A 203 -4.02 -6.49 -15.90
C PRO A 203 -4.70 -6.24 -17.24
N SER A 204 -6.01 -6.46 -17.32
CA SER A 204 -6.82 -5.99 -18.46
C SER A 204 -6.74 -4.47 -18.56
N GLU A 205 -7.07 -3.80 -17.45
CA GLU A 205 -6.94 -2.37 -17.25
C GLU A 205 -5.96 -2.09 -16.11
N PRO A 206 -4.86 -1.33 -16.35
CA PRO A 206 -3.92 -0.98 -15.31
C PRO A 206 -4.57 -0.09 -14.23
N ILE A 207 -4.46 -0.49 -12.97
CA ILE A 207 -5.03 0.26 -11.84
C ILE A 207 -4.24 1.53 -11.50
N SER A 208 -2.94 1.55 -11.80
CA SER A 208 -2.04 2.66 -11.45
C SER A 208 -1.14 3.05 -12.63
N ALA A 209 -0.54 4.25 -12.55
CA ALA A 209 0.43 4.70 -13.55
C ALA A 209 1.67 3.79 -13.62
N PHE A 210 2.11 3.23 -12.47
CA PHE A 210 3.20 2.28 -12.43
C PHE A 210 2.83 0.96 -13.11
N GLU A 211 1.63 0.44 -12.84
CA GLU A 211 1.16 -0.79 -13.47
C GLU A 211 1.06 -0.67 -14.98
N LYS A 212 0.54 0.48 -15.48
CA LYS A 212 0.53 0.80 -16.90
C LYS A 212 1.94 0.77 -17.50
N LYS A 213 2.88 1.49 -16.88
CA LYS A 213 4.27 1.57 -17.30
C LYS A 213 4.94 0.18 -17.33
N PHE A 214 4.74 -0.64 -16.28
CA PHE A 214 5.35 -1.97 -16.20
C PHE A 214 4.73 -2.94 -17.20
N LYS A 215 3.40 -2.90 -17.41
CA LYS A 215 2.72 -3.66 -18.47
C LYS A 215 3.27 -3.31 -19.86
N GLU A 216 3.39 -2.01 -20.18
CA GLU A 216 3.96 -1.53 -21.44
C GLU A 216 5.43 -1.94 -21.62
N SER A 217 6.17 -2.07 -20.51
CA SER A 217 7.56 -2.55 -20.48
C SER A 217 7.68 -4.08 -20.44
N ARG A 218 6.58 -4.83 -20.51
CA ARG A 218 6.51 -6.30 -20.47
C ARG A 218 7.13 -6.93 -19.24
N HIS A 219 7.04 -6.25 -18.09
CA HIS A 219 7.42 -6.85 -16.81
C HIS A 219 6.38 -7.89 -16.39
N GLU A 220 6.84 -8.95 -15.72
CA GLU A 220 5.94 -9.79 -14.95
C GLU A 220 5.42 -9.00 -13.75
N LEU A 221 4.13 -9.16 -13.47
CA LEU A 221 3.47 -8.49 -12.36
C LEU A 221 2.94 -9.52 -11.38
N TYR A 222 3.14 -9.26 -10.11
CA TYR A 222 2.78 -10.15 -9.01
C TYR A 222 1.80 -9.45 -8.08
N LYS A 223 0.84 -10.21 -7.60
CA LYS A 223 -0.17 -9.76 -6.64
C LYS A 223 -0.19 -10.71 -5.45
N VAL A 224 -0.07 -10.14 -4.26
CA VAL A 224 -0.20 -10.86 -2.98
C VAL A 224 -1.40 -10.32 -2.23
N ARG A 225 -2.28 -11.20 -1.76
CA ARG A 225 -3.49 -10.83 -1.02
C ARG A 225 -3.52 -11.53 0.32
N LEU A 226 -3.96 -10.79 1.33
CA LEU A 226 -4.37 -11.29 2.64
C LEU A 226 -5.86 -11.07 2.78
N LEU A 227 -6.61 -12.12 3.11
CA LEU A 227 -8.01 -12.07 3.51
C LEU A 227 -8.12 -12.70 4.90
N ARG A 228 -8.59 -11.92 5.87
CA ARG A 228 -8.87 -12.38 7.24
C ARG A 228 -10.37 -12.48 7.44
N GLY A 229 -10.83 -13.57 8.06
CA GLY A 229 -12.19 -13.72 8.52
C GLY A 229 -12.53 -12.80 9.69
#